data_378d24778886ef7784fe04d4e0e61480
#
_entry.id   378d24778886ef7784fe04d4e0e61480
#
_cell.length_a   1.000
_cell.length_b   1.000
_cell.length_c   1.000
_cell.angle_alpha   90.00
_cell.angle_beta   90.00
_cell.angle_gamma   90.00
#
_symmetry.space_group_name_H-M   'P 1'
#
loop_
_entity.id
_entity.type
_entity.pdbx_description
1 polymer ?
#
loop_
_entity_poly.entity_id
_entity_poly.type
_entity_poly.pdbx_seq_one_letter_code
_entity_poly.pdbx_strand_id
1 'polypeptide(L)'
;IKGNKMATPLSEKLTKFAKKNKFGDNMKDSKFGKISEYISTKAAIINLSISANPTWGVPVGKSIMLAGPTSSGKTQIALSTIKKAQEMGYTIVYWDSEFAAEESIFKAIQADLEDIIHMPMAELEQIKTAFMQMDQEIEEGDKVLHIFDSMGAWITSKTVEDAVNGKEVKDMSIPGSKKGLMTLINQACGKKHMGAIIINHTYANV
;
A
#
# COMPACT_ATOMS: atom_id res chain seq x y z
N ILE A 1 23.01 -15.92 25.16
CA ILE A 1 23.73 -16.96 24.41
C ILE A 1 22.77 -17.52 23.38
N LYS A 2 22.81 -17.03 22.12
CA LYS A 2 22.04 -17.59 21.00
C LYS A 2 22.88 -18.72 20.39
N GLY A 3 22.63 -19.95 20.80
CA GLY A 3 23.18 -21.11 20.12
C GLY A 3 22.67 -21.16 18.67
N ASN A 4 23.58 -21.15 17.70
CA ASN A 4 23.28 -21.43 16.30
C ASN A 4 22.75 -22.86 16.18
N LYS A 5 21.43 -23.05 16.20
CA LYS A 5 20.83 -24.36 15.90
C LYS A 5 21.12 -24.66 14.43
N MET A 6 21.88 -25.70 14.13
CA MET A 6 22.04 -26.16 12.75
C MET A 6 20.69 -26.58 12.16
N ALA A 7 20.51 -26.34 10.87
CA ALA A 7 19.31 -26.75 10.15
C ALA A 7 19.16 -28.27 10.21
N THR A 8 17.94 -28.78 10.31
CA THR A 8 17.69 -30.21 10.25
C THR A 8 17.92 -30.73 8.82
N PRO A 9 18.30 -32.01 8.62
CA PRO A 9 18.44 -32.58 7.27
C PRO A 9 17.21 -32.42 6.39
N LEU A 10 15.99 -32.45 6.98
CA LEU A 10 14.73 -32.21 6.27
C LEU A 10 14.63 -30.75 5.84
N SER A 11 14.95 -29.79 6.70
CA SER A 11 14.93 -28.35 6.39
C SER A 11 15.88 -28.04 5.23
N GLU A 12 17.07 -28.60 5.22
CA GLU A 12 18.03 -28.44 4.12
C GLU A 12 17.51 -29.01 2.80
N LYS A 13 16.91 -30.21 2.84
CA LYS A 13 16.33 -30.87 1.66
C LYS A 13 15.19 -30.04 1.08
N LEU A 14 14.28 -29.55 1.90
CA LEU A 14 13.15 -28.73 1.47
C LEU A 14 13.60 -27.35 0.95
N THR A 15 14.60 -26.73 1.58
CA THR A 15 15.18 -25.46 1.09
C THR A 15 15.82 -25.65 -0.29
N LYS A 16 16.59 -26.72 -0.50
CA LYS A 16 17.17 -27.02 -1.81
C LYS A 16 16.09 -27.23 -2.88
N PHE A 17 15.01 -27.94 -2.55
CA PHE A 17 13.88 -28.13 -3.45
C PHE A 17 13.22 -26.80 -3.82
N ALA A 18 12.92 -25.95 -2.83
CA ALA A 18 12.27 -24.66 -3.03
C ALA A 18 13.12 -23.72 -3.89
N LYS A 19 14.42 -23.63 -3.61
CA LYS A 19 15.37 -22.82 -4.41
C LYS A 19 15.49 -23.31 -5.86
N LYS A 20 15.64 -24.62 -6.07
CA LYS A 20 15.75 -25.21 -7.41
C LYS A 20 14.55 -24.90 -8.29
N ASN A 21 13.35 -24.88 -7.71
CA ASN A 21 12.10 -24.64 -8.43
C ASN A 21 11.67 -23.15 -8.38
N LYS A 22 12.47 -22.26 -7.80
CA LYS A 22 12.14 -20.84 -7.62
C LYS A 22 10.83 -20.59 -6.86
N PHE A 23 10.44 -21.50 -5.97
CA PHE A 23 9.23 -21.37 -5.15
C PHE A 23 9.46 -20.56 -3.88
N GLY A 24 10.70 -20.49 -3.40
CA GLY A 24 11.05 -19.78 -2.17
C GLY A 24 12.40 -20.18 -1.59
N ASP A 25 12.63 -19.75 -0.36
CA ASP A 25 13.84 -19.99 0.41
C ASP A 25 13.49 -20.26 1.89
N ASN A 26 14.50 -20.58 2.72
CA ASN A 26 14.27 -20.58 4.15
C ASN A 26 14.02 -19.15 4.66
N MET A 27 13.36 -19.02 5.81
CA MET A 27 12.94 -17.71 6.34
C MET A 27 14.13 -16.77 6.65
N LYS A 28 15.30 -17.32 6.94
CA LYS A 28 16.51 -16.53 7.23
C LYS A 28 17.03 -15.82 5.97
N ASP A 29 16.99 -16.50 4.83
CA ASP A 29 17.56 -16.04 3.56
C ASP A 29 16.49 -15.48 2.62
N SER A 30 15.20 -15.70 2.92
CA SER A 30 14.07 -15.18 2.13
C SER A 30 14.12 -13.66 2.06
N LYS A 31 14.07 -13.13 0.85
CA LYS A 31 13.92 -11.69 0.60
C LYS A 31 12.49 -11.23 0.91
N PHE A 32 11.50 -12.14 0.79
CA PHE A 32 10.10 -11.82 1.06
C PHE A 32 9.85 -11.52 2.53
N GLY A 33 9.15 -10.44 2.79
CA GLY A 33 8.75 -10.07 4.14
C GLY A 33 9.83 -9.42 5.00
N LYS A 34 11.06 -9.26 4.50
CA LYS A 34 12.05 -8.39 5.16
C LYS A 34 11.65 -6.94 4.94
N ILE A 35 11.59 -6.20 6.02
CA ILE A 35 11.41 -4.75 5.98
C ILE A 35 12.80 -4.15 5.79
N SER A 36 13.01 -3.44 4.68
CA SER A 36 14.31 -2.84 4.36
C SER A 36 14.52 -1.53 5.11
N GLU A 37 13.48 -0.72 5.21
CA GLU A 37 13.49 0.58 5.88
C GLU A 37 12.07 0.97 6.32
N TYR A 38 11.95 2.08 7.05
CA TYR A 38 10.68 2.63 7.50
C TYR A 38 10.58 4.11 7.13
N ILE A 39 9.40 4.53 6.71
CA ILE A 39 9.09 5.93 6.40
C ILE A 39 8.32 6.52 7.58
N SER A 40 8.90 7.46 8.32
CA SER A 40 8.26 8.07 9.48
C SER A 40 7.04 8.89 9.10
N THR A 41 5.97 8.78 9.90
CA THR A 41 4.77 9.63 9.78
C THR A 41 4.95 11.01 10.46
N LYS A 42 6.12 11.32 11.01
CA LYS A 42 6.39 12.49 11.86
C LYS A 42 5.57 12.55 13.16
N ALA A 43 4.67 11.61 13.40
CA ALA A 43 3.88 11.49 14.63
C ALA A 43 4.35 10.26 15.41
N ALA A 44 5.06 10.47 16.52
CA ALA A 44 5.66 9.39 17.30
C ALA A 44 4.64 8.34 17.76
N ILE A 45 3.43 8.75 18.15
CA ILE A 45 2.37 7.82 18.57
C ILE A 45 1.87 6.95 17.41
N ILE A 46 1.80 7.48 16.20
CA ILE A 46 1.41 6.73 15.02
C ILE A 46 2.53 5.76 14.63
N ASN A 47 3.77 6.23 14.62
CA ASN A 47 4.93 5.36 14.37
C ASN A 47 4.97 4.20 15.36
N LEU A 48 4.78 4.47 16.65
CA LEU A 48 4.76 3.46 17.70
C LEU A 48 3.64 2.43 17.47
N SER A 49 2.47 2.88 17.03
CA SER A 49 1.32 2.00 16.73
C SER A 49 1.57 1.11 15.50
N ILE A 50 2.32 1.60 14.49
CA ILE A 50 2.60 0.84 13.27
C ILE A 50 3.77 -0.13 13.46
N SER A 51 4.86 0.34 14.07
CA SER A 51 6.15 -0.36 14.06
C SER A 51 6.73 -0.68 15.44
N ALA A 52 6.01 -0.37 16.52
CA ALA A 52 6.49 -0.45 17.90
C ALA A 52 7.76 0.38 18.17
N ASN A 53 8.00 1.42 17.36
CA ASN A 53 9.14 2.33 17.48
C ASN A 53 8.70 3.77 17.18
N PRO A 54 9.01 4.76 18.03
CA PRO A 54 8.51 6.13 17.88
C PRO A 54 9.08 6.90 16.67
N THR A 55 10.16 6.41 16.06
CA THR A 55 10.80 7.04 14.90
C THR A 55 10.54 6.32 13.59
N TRP A 56 10.11 5.05 13.65
CA TRP A 56 9.75 4.25 12.50
C TRP A 56 8.26 4.48 12.19
N GLY A 57 7.89 4.32 10.93
CA GLY A 57 6.51 4.50 10.51
C GLY A 57 6.10 3.39 9.57
N VAL A 58 5.78 3.77 8.32
CA VAL A 58 5.35 2.85 7.27
C VAL A 58 6.49 1.89 6.91
N PRO A 59 6.30 0.57 7.06
CA PRO A 59 7.32 -0.42 6.69
C PRO A 59 7.39 -0.59 5.17
N VAL A 60 8.56 -0.45 4.60
CA VAL A 60 8.81 -0.70 3.17
C VAL A 60 8.83 -2.21 2.90
N GLY A 61 8.18 -2.62 1.83
CA GLY A 61 7.89 -4.03 1.52
C GLY A 61 6.55 -4.52 2.08
N LYS A 62 5.75 -3.61 2.64
CA LYS A 62 4.42 -3.91 3.22
C LYS A 62 3.42 -2.81 2.86
N SER A 63 2.13 -3.14 2.98
CA SER A 63 1.07 -2.14 3.04
C SER A 63 0.58 -1.96 4.47
N ILE A 64 0.13 -0.75 4.79
CA ILE A 64 -0.63 -0.44 6.01
C ILE A 64 -2.01 0.07 5.63
N MET A 65 -2.98 -0.15 6.48
CA MET A 65 -4.32 0.41 6.32
C MET A 65 -4.63 1.37 7.48
N LEU A 66 -5.04 2.58 7.13
CA LEU A 66 -5.57 3.58 8.06
C LEU A 66 -7.10 3.52 7.98
N ALA A 67 -7.74 2.93 8.96
CA ALA A 67 -9.19 2.79 9.03
C ALA A 67 -9.78 3.64 10.17
N GLY A 68 -10.91 4.29 9.90
CA GLY A 68 -11.59 5.11 10.89
C GLY A 68 -12.73 5.94 10.28
N PRO A 69 -13.53 6.63 11.13
CA PRO A 69 -14.60 7.49 10.68
C PRO A 69 -14.11 8.62 9.75
N THR A 70 -15.01 9.23 9.01
CA THR A 70 -14.71 10.45 8.26
C THR A 70 -14.17 11.54 9.20
N SER A 71 -13.27 12.37 8.70
CA SER A 71 -12.65 13.48 9.46
C SER A 71 -11.81 13.05 10.68
N SER A 72 -11.37 11.80 10.77
CA SER A 72 -10.50 11.30 11.85
C SER A 72 -8.99 11.53 11.63
N GLY A 73 -8.62 12.27 10.58
CA GLY A 73 -7.22 12.62 10.28
C GLY A 73 -6.43 11.57 9.47
N LYS A 74 -7.08 10.55 8.89
CA LYS A 74 -6.40 9.50 8.11
C LYS A 74 -5.57 10.05 6.95
N THR A 75 -6.16 10.91 6.14
CA THR A 75 -5.47 11.61 5.04
C THR A 75 -4.29 12.43 5.56
N GLN A 76 -4.45 13.14 6.68
CA GLN A 76 -3.36 13.93 7.28
C GLN A 76 -2.18 13.04 7.71
N ILE A 77 -2.46 11.85 8.25
CA ILE A 77 -1.41 10.87 8.60
C ILE A 77 -0.68 10.41 7.33
N ALA A 78 -1.40 10.08 6.26
CA ALA A 78 -0.80 9.68 4.99
C ALA A 78 0.03 10.82 4.39
N LEU A 79 -0.51 12.03 4.32
CA LEU A 79 0.19 13.22 3.82
C LEU A 79 1.46 13.53 4.62
N SER A 80 1.44 13.35 5.95
CA SER A 80 2.60 13.60 6.80
C SER A 80 3.80 12.71 6.48
N THR A 81 3.60 11.58 5.79
CA THR A 81 4.68 10.69 5.37
C THR A 81 5.36 11.15 4.07
N ILE A 82 4.66 11.91 3.22
CA ILE A 82 5.13 12.26 1.85
C ILE A 82 6.47 12.97 1.90
N LYS A 83 6.56 14.07 2.65
CA LYS A 83 7.81 14.83 2.73
C LYS A 83 8.99 13.98 3.20
N LYS A 84 8.75 13.08 4.18
CA LYS A 84 9.79 12.18 4.67
C LYS A 84 10.16 11.12 3.64
N ALA A 85 9.20 10.61 2.91
CA ALA A 85 9.44 9.66 1.81
C ALA A 85 10.30 10.32 0.71
N GLN A 86 9.97 11.53 0.29
CA GLN A 86 10.74 12.28 -0.71
C GLN A 86 12.18 12.58 -0.24
N GLU A 87 12.39 12.95 1.02
CA GLU A 87 13.72 13.09 1.62
C GLU A 87 14.55 11.80 1.58
N MET A 88 13.89 10.65 1.52
CA MET A 88 14.49 9.33 1.38
C MET A 88 14.61 8.88 -0.07
N GLY A 89 14.21 9.72 -1.04
CA GLY A 89 14.27 9.47 -2.49
C GLY A 89 13.11 8.64 -3.05
N TYR A 90 11.93 8.66 -2.39
CA TYR A 90 10.73 7.99 -2.88
C TYR A 90 9.94 8.89 -3.82
N THR A 91 9.53 8.34 -4.96
CA THR A 91 8.44 8.87 -5.77
C THR A 91 7.10 8.48 -5.13
N ILE A 92 6.18 9.43 -5.08
CA ILE A 92 4.85 9.23 -4.51
C ILE A 92 3.85 8.96 -5.63
N VAL A 93 3.07 7.90 -5.52
CA VAL A 93 1.91 7.68 -6.39
C VAL A 93 0.66 7.85 -5.55
N TYR A 94 -0.04 8.96 -5.78
CA TYR A 94 -1.23 9.33 -5.02
C TYR A 94 -2.50 8.99 -5.81
N TRP A 95 -3.19 7.92 -5.38
CA TRP A 95 -4.44 7.44 -5.97
C TRP A 95 -5.61 8.14 -5.30
N ASP A 96 -6.13 9.17 -5.96
CA ASP A 96 -7.21 10.02 -5.46
C ASP A 96 -8.57 9.57 -5.98
N SER A 97 -9.25 8.75 -5.22
CA SER A 97 -10.60 8.29 -5.58
C SER A 97 -11.73 9.14 -5.00
N GLU A 98 -11.41 10.14 -4.19
CA GLU A 98 -12.36 11.13 -3.70
C GLU A 98 -12.34 12.42 -4.52
N PHE A 99 -11.37 12.55 -5.45
CA PHE A 99 -11.15 13.75 -6.29
C PHE A 99 -10.99 15.03 -5.45
N ALA A 100 -10.34 14.88 -4.29
CA ALA A 100 -10.19 15.93 -3.28
C ALA A 100 -8.75 16.43 -3.11
N ALA A 101 -7.80 15.89 -3.86
CA ALA A 101 -6.41 16.29 -3.78
C ALA A 101 -6.17 17.64 -4.44
N GLU A 102 -5.85 18.65 -3.63
CA GLU A 102 -5.50 19.99 -4.11
C GLU A 102 -4.00 20.24 -3.95
N GLU A 103 -3.41 20.91 -4.92
CA GLU A 103 -1.99 21.30 -4.90
C GLU A 103 -1.59 22.05 -3.62
N SER A 104 -2.50 22.87 -3.09
CA SER A 104 -2.32 23.63 -1.84
C SER A 104 -2.01 22.76 -0.65
N ILE A 105 -2.60 21.56 -0.57
CA ILE A 105 -2.41 20.60 0.54
C ILE A 105 -0.98 20.04 0.50
N PHE A 106 -0.48 19.69 -0.68
CA PHE A 106 0.88 19.18 -0.85
C PHE A 106 1.92 20.28 -0.61
N LYS A 107 1.66 21.50 -1.03
CA LYS A 107 2.52 22.66 -0.72
C LYS A 107 2.58 22.94 0.77
N ALA A 108 1.48 22.82 1.49
CA ALA A 108 1.44 23.05 2.95
C ALA A 108 2.35 22.09 3.73
N ILE A 109 2.53 20.86 3.25
CA ILE A 109 3.46 19.88 3.82
C ILE A 109 4.87 19.98 3.23
N GLN A 110 5.12 20.97 2.38
CA GLN A 110 6.40 21.19 1.69
C GLN A 110 6.83 20.00 0.82
N ALA A 111 5.86 19.31 0.21
CA ALA A 111 6.15 18.24 -0.73
C ALA A 111 6.66 18.81 -2.05
N ASP A 112 7.54 18.09 -2.70
CA ASP A 112 7.92 18.33 -4.08
C ASP A 112 6.85 17.75 -5.01
N LEU A 113 6.21 18.60 -5.80
CA LEU A 113 5.12 18.19 -6.68
C LEU A 113 5.60 17.40 -7.90
N GLU A 114 6.84 17.61 -8.34
CA GLU A 114 7.46 16.90 -9.46
C GLU A 114 7.62 15.40 -9.15
N ASP A 115 7.78 15.04 -7.86
CA ASP A 115 7.91 13.67 -7.37
C ASP A 115 6.57 13.08 -6.90
N ILE A 116 5.42 13.67 -7.29
CA ILE A 116 4.08 13.17 -7.00
C ILE A 116 3.34 12.85 -8.29
N ILE A 117 3.05 11.59 -8.51
CA ILE A 117 2.21 11.13 -9.62
C ILE A 117 0.77 11.08 -9.11
N HIS A 118 -0.09 11.99 -9.59
CA HIS A 118 -1.50 12.06 -9.21
C HIS A 118 -2.35 11.18 -10.12
N MET A 119 -3.12 10.27 -9.53
CA MET A 119 -3.95 9.28 -10.21
C MET A 119 -5.43 9.46 -9.79
N PRO A 120 -6.18 10.43 -10.39
CA PRO A 120 -7.58 10.69 -10.05
C PRO A 120 -8.49 9.64 -10.68
N MET A 121 -8.79 8.56 -9.96
CA MET A 121 -9.66 7.49 -10.45
C MET A 121 -10.33 6.74 -9.30
N ALA A 122 -11.61 6.39 -9.46
CA ALA A 122 -12.42 5.71 -8.48
C ALA A 122 -12.90 4.32 -8.94
N GLU A 123 -12.87 4.00 -10.24
CA GLU A 123 -13.29 2.71 -10.74
C GLU A 123 -12.23 1.63 -10.46
N LEU A 124 -12.63 0.57 -9.78
CA LEU A 124 -11.75 -0.54 -9.36
C LEU A 124 -11.01 -1.20 -10.54
N GLU A 125 -11.68 -1.37 -11.65
CA GLU A 125 -11.12 -1.97 -12.86
C GLU A 125 -10.03 -1.09 -13.47
N GLN A 126 -10.24 0.23 -13.47
CA GLN A 126 -9.26 1.21 -13.95
C GLN A 126 -8.06 1.27 -13.00
N ILE A 127 -8.29 1.37 -11.68
CA ILE A 127 -7.24 1.37 -10.66
C ILE A 127 -6.39 0.10 -10.77
N LYS A 128 -7.04 -1.07 -10.89
CA LYS A 128 -6.34 -2.35 -11.03
C LYS A 128 -5.48 -2.41 -12.27
N THR A 129 -6.02 -1.96 -13.42
CA THR A 129 -5.30 -1.95 -14.69
C THR A 129 -4.10 -1.01 -14.63
N ALA A 130 -4.32 0.23 -14.17
CA ALA A 130 -3.27 1.23 -14.03
C ALA A 130 -2.18 0.79 -13.04
N PHE A 131 -2.58 0.21 -11.90
CA PHE A 131 -1.63 -0.31 -10.91
C PHE A 131 -0.76 -1.44 -11.49
N MET A 132 -1.36 -2.39 -12.22
CA MET A 132 -0.62 -3.51 -12.82
C MET A 132 0.31 -3.06 -13.94
N GLN A 133 -0.09 -2.08 -14.76
CA GLN A 133 0.77 -1.52 -15.79
C GLN A 133 1.94 -0.73 -15.17
N MET A 134 1.66 0.10 -14.17
CA MET A 134 2.71 0.84 -13.45
C MET A 134 3.67 -0.12 -12.72
N ASP A 135 3.15 -1.21 -12.13
CA ASP A 135 3.99 -2.22 -11.49
C ASP A 135 4.98 -2.87 -12.48
N GLN A 136 4.66 -2.98 -13.77
CA GLN A 136 5.58 -3.50 -14.78
C GLN A 136 6.77 -2.55 -15.07
N GLU A 137 6.54 -1.24 -14.95
CA GLU A 137 7.57 -0.21 -15.16
C GLU A 137 8.51 -0.05 -13.94
N ILE A 138 8.06 -0.43 -12.74
CA ILE A 138 8.83 -0.32 -11.51
C ILE A 138 9.78 -1.52 -11.40
N GLU A 139 11.07 -1.27 -11.19
CA GLU A 139 12.09 -2.30 -11.00
C GLU A 139 12.37 -2.61 -9.51
N GLU A 140 13.06 -3.73 -9.23
CA GLU A 140 13.51 -4.05 -7.86
C GLU A 140 14.58 -3.03 -7.43
N GLY A 141 14.29 -2.26 -6.40
CA GLY A 141 15.16 -1.21 -5.88
C GLY A 141 14.66 0.21 -6.13
N ASP A 142 13.67 0.37 -7.00
CA ASP A 142 12.99 1.65 -7.15
C ASP A 142 12.24 2.00 -5.87
N LYS A 143 12.33 3.27 -5.49
CA LYS A 143 11.69 3.77 -4.27
C LYS A 143 10.34 4.38 -4.58
N VAL A 144 9.29 3.62 -4.34
CA VAL A 144 7.91 4.05 -4.60
C VAL A 144 7.06 3.89 -3.34
N LEU A 145 6.30 4.94 -3.01
CA LEU A 145 5.27 4.93 -1.99
C LEU A 145 3.90 5.18 -2.63
N HIS A 146 3.03 4.17 -2.63
CA HIS A 146 1.66 4.31 -3.04
C HIS A 146 0.78 4.81 -1.88
N ILE A 147 -0.08 5.79 -2.14
CA ILE A 147 -1.09 6.27 -1.19
C ILE A 147 -2.46 6.16 -1.88
N PHE A 148 -3.37 5.36 -1.33
CA PHE A 148 -4.73 5.18 -1.84
C PHE A 148 -5.72 5.92 -0.93
N ASP A 149 -6.30 7.01 -1.42
CA ASP A 149 -7.25 7.86 -0.71
C ASP A 149 -8.56 8.03 -1.50
N SER A 150 -9.61 7.29 -1.16
CA SER A 150 -9.71 6.21 -0.18
C SER A 150 -10.34 4.96 -0.80
N MET A 151 -10.03 3.80 -0.24
CA MET A 151 -10.66 2.53 -0.68
C MET A 151 -12.19 2.54 -0.48
N GLY A 152 -12.69 3.38 0.42
CA GLY A 152 -14.12 3.56 0.67
C GLY A 152 -14.87 4.06 -0.57
N ALA A 153 -14.26 4.95 -1.34
CA ALA A 153 -14.84 5.57 -2.54
C ALA A 153 -14.78 4.68 -3.81
N TRP A 154 -14.10 3.53 -3.76
CA TRP A 154 -13.98 2.67 -4.94
C TRP A 154 -15.30 2.04 -5.32
N ILE A 155 -15.65 2.17 -6.60
CA ILE A 155 -16.84 1.62 -7.25
C ILE A 155 -16.41 0.67 -8.38
N THR A 156 -17.32 -0.15 -8.89
CA THR A 156 -17.07 -0.97 -10.08
C THR A 156 -17.67 -0.33 -11.32
N SER A 157 -17.17 -0.69 -12.49
CA SER A 157 -17.75 -0.28 -13.77
C SER A 157 -19.24 -0.69 -13.86
N LYS A 158 -19.60 -1.82 -13.26
CA LYS A 158 -21.00 -2.26 -13.15
C LYS A 158 -21.86 -1.28 -12.34
N THR A 159 -21.34 -0.75 -11.23
CA THR A 159 -22.06 0.28 -10.44
C THR A 159 -22.33 1.53 -11.27
N VAL A 160 -21.35 1.94 -12.09
CA VAL A 160 -21.50 3.09 -13.00
C VAL A 160 -22.56 2.80 -14.07
N GLU A 161 -22.48 1.63 -14.70
CA GLU A 161 -23.44 1.19 -15.73
C GLU A 161 -24.88 1.10 -15.19
N ASP A 162 -25.06 0.50 -14.01
CA ASP A 162 -26.36 0.39 -13.36
C ASP A 162 -26.94 1.77 -13.05
N ALA A 163 -26.12 2.70 -12.57
CA ALA A 163 -26.54 4.09 -12.31
C ALA A 163 -26.99 4.82 -13.59
N VAL A 164 -26.24 4.68 -14.69
CA VAL A 164 -26.59 5.25 -16.00
C VAL A 164 -27.93 4.68 -16.51
N ASN A 165 -28.20 3.41 -16.26
CA ASN A 165 -29.44 2.74 -16.65
C ASN A 165 -30.59 2.94 -15.65
N GLY A 166 -30.42 3.78 -14.63
CA GLY A 166 -31.43 4.07 -13.60
C GLY A 166 -31.74 2.89 -12.68
N LYS A 167 -30.81 1.95 -12.53
CA LYS A 167 -30.96 0.78 -11.67
C LYS A 167 -30.29 1.03 -10.31
N GLU A 168 -31.05 0.94 -9.23
CA GLU A 168 -30.54 0.97 -7.86
C GLU A 168 -30.26 -0.46 -7.35
N VAL A 169 -29.26 -1.11 -7.91
CA VAL A 169 -28.88 -2.48 -7.51
C VAL A 169 -27.59 -2.46 -6.73
N LYS A 170 -27.61 -3.07 -5.54
CA LYS A 170 -26.38 -3.24 -4.73
C LYS A 170 -25.42 -4.19 -5.45
N ASP A 171 -24.26 -3.66 -5.84
CA ASP A 171 -23.24 -4.51 -6.46
C ASP A 171 -22.50 -5.36 -5.41
N MET A 172 -22.81 -6.66 -5.44
CA MET A 172 -22.22 -7.65 -4.54
C MET A 172 -20.80 -8.06 -4.95
N SER A 173 -20.28 -7.60 -6.10
CA SER A 173 -18.93 -7.90 -6.57
C SER A 173 -17.85 -7.00 -5.95
N ILE A 174 -18.22 -5.84 -5.44
CA ILE A 174 -17.29 -4.83 -4.87
C ILE A 174 -16.34 -5.42 -3.83
N PRO A 175 -16.80 -6.17 -2.80
CA PRO A 175 -15.89 -6.71 -1.79
C PRO A 175 -14.85 -7.68 -2.38
N GLY A 176 -15.24 -8.51 -3.34
CA GLY A 176 -14.34 -9.42 -4.04
C GLY A 176 -13.30 -8.69 -4.88
N SER A 177 -13.72 -7.66 -5.61
CA SER A 177 -12.85 -6.82 -6.44
C SER A 177 -11.84 -6.05 -5.59
N LYS A 178 -12.29 -5.43 -4.48
CA LYS A 178 -11.42 -4.77 -3.50
C LYS A 178 -10.39 -5.74 -2.91
N LYS A 179 -10.81 -6.93 -2.49
CA LYS A 179 -9.91 -7.98 -1.99
C LYS A 179 -8.86 -8.38 -3.03
N GLY A 180 -9.28 -8.53 -4.30
CA GLY A 180 -8.38 -8.86 -5.40
C GLY A 180 -7.29 -7.80 -5.59
N LEU A 181 -7.66 -6.52 -5.64
CA LEU A 181 -6.71 -5.42 -5.77
C LEU A 181 -5.76 -5.34 -4.56
N MET A 182 -6.28 -5.48 -3.34
CA MET A 182 -5.45 -5.52 -2.13
C MET A 182 -4.41 -6.65 -2.17
N THR A 183 -4.78 -7.81 -2.70
CA THR A 183 -3.84 -8.92 -2.87
C THR A 183 -2.70 -8.55 -3.83
N LEU A 184 -3.02 -7.90 -4.96
CA LEU A 184 -2.02 -7.44 -5.93
C LEU A 184 -1.07 -6.38 -5.32
N ILE A 185 -1.62 -5.39 -4.62
CA ILE A 185 -0.82 -4.37 -3.92
C ILE A 185 0.16 -5.03 -2.93
N ASN A 186 -0.33 -5.94 -2.09
CA ASN A 186 0.51 -6.64 -1.10
C ASN A 186 1.61 -7.47 -1.76
N GLN A 187 1.31 -8.13 -2.88
CA GLN A 187 2.30 -8.91 -3.62
C GLN A 187 3.38 -8.01 -4.25
N ALA A 188 2.98 -6.91 -4.87
CA ALA A 188 3.88 -5.94 -5.47
C ALA A 188 4.80 -5.30 -4.43
N CYS A 189 4.23 -4.81 -3.31
CA CYS A 189 5.02 -4.27 -2.19
C CYS A 189 6.06 -5.28 -1.68
N GLY A 190 5.64 -6.54 -1.47
CA GLY A 190 6.55 -7.58 -0.96
C GLY A 190 7.63 -8.02 -1.94
N LYS A 191 7.37 -7.99 -3.25
CA LYS A 191 8.31 -8.39 -4.30
C LYS A 191 9.34 -7.31 -4.61
N LYS A 192 8.89 -6.05 -4.72
CA LYS A 192 9.70 -4.91 -5.18
C LYS A 192 10.14 -3.97 -4.05
N HIS A 193 9.82 -4.32 -2.81
CA HIS A 193 10.13 -3.50 -1.63
C HIS A 193 9.55 -2.07 -1.70
N MET A 194 8.33 -1.93 -2.23
CA MET A 194 7.57 -0.68 -2.21
C MET A 194 6.80 -0.52 -0.90
N GLY A 195 6.42 0.73 -0.56
CA GLY A 195 5.49 1.01 0.52
C GLY A 195 4.07 1.25 -0.01
N ALA A 196 3.03 0.93 0.78
CA ALA A 196 1.68 1.36 0.47
C ALA A 196 0.92 1.78 1.73
N ILE A 197 0.19 2.90 1.63
CA ILE A 197 -0.76 3.38 2.63
C ILE A 197 -2.15 3.33 2.00
N ILE A 198 -3.08 2.62 2.63
CA ILE A 198 -4.46 2.53 2.16
C ILE A 198 -5.36 3.18 3.20
N ILE A 199 -6.12 4.19 2.78
CA ILE A 199 -7.12 4.85 3.62
C ILE A 199 -8.46 4.16 3.40
N ASN A 200 -9.15 3.86 4.49
CA ASN A 200 -10.49 3.28 4.46
C ASN A 200 -11.41 3.95 5.48
N HIS A 201 -12.67 4.16 5.10
CA HIS A 201 -13.70 4.66 5.98
C HIS A 201 -14.38 3.52 6.72
N THR A 202 -14.61 3.71 8.02
CA THR A 202 -15.48 2.83 8.81
C THR A 202 -16.81 3.54 9.07
N TYR A 203 -17.89 2.80 8.92
CA TYR A 203 -19.24 3.28 9.21
C TYR A 203 -19.76 2.53 10.41
N ALA A 204 -20.44 3.23 11.34
CA ALA A 204 -21.17 2.56 12.40
C ALA A 204 -22.30 1.74 11.77
N ASN A 205 -22.44 0.49 12.18
CA ASN A 205 -23.66 -0.26 11.88
C ASN A 205 -24.80 0.40 12.70
N VAL A 206 -25.67 1.13 12.01
CA VAL A 206 -26.90 1.69 12.58
C VAL A 206 -27.95 0.61 12.57
#